data_bd854a03b5eb2e3588d0e700ceddcfad
#
_entry.id   bd854a03b5eb2e3588d0e700ceddcfad
#
_cell.length_a   1.000
_cell.length_b   1.000
_cell.length_c   1.000
_cell.angle_alpha   90.00
_cell.angle_beta   90.00
_cell.angle_gamma   90.00
#
_symmetry.space_group_name_H-M   'P 1'
#
loop_
_entity.id
_entity.type
_entity.pdbx_description
1 polymer ?
#
loop_
_entity_poly.entity_id
_entity_poly.type
_entity_poly.pdbx_seq_one_letter_code
_entity_poly.pdbx_strand_id
1 'polypeptide(L)'
;MKRSRLISIAVALLLPLAAIADSYTSLWKQYDVAVRKDHPQTVLRLLSQIADKAQRERAYGQLLKAQVKSADYQCELSADSLQPVVERMKLMEQQAVNSGDNVLAAIYQSVLGSVYTNNSFALDDAKATGKQYFKKSMSHPDALAKAYATGYEPFVVDGVDSKYYYDDMLHIIAMRAKDYRTMHDYYASHGKREGALLTALELVKKSRKVGDEGRVKKSKYIMSLDSLVREYGDLLPCGEVAIERYAYMSNADDVTAEEKMSYINYALMKWGAWERMNILRNAQRKLTLPSFHASLGGEIALPGVTRKVTV
;
A
#
# COMPACT_ATOMS: atom_id res chain seq x y z
N MET A 1 0.42 48.98 29.05
CA MET A 1 1.37 47.91 29.35
C MET A 1 0.63 46.56 29.51
N LYS A 2 0.21 45.91 28.42
CA LYS A 2 -0.44 44.54 28.45
C LYS A 2 -0.31 43.83 27.09
N ARG A 3 0.91 43.70 26.53
CA ARG A 3 1.13 42.96 25.25
C ARG A 3 2.32 41.99 25.24
N SER A 4 2.93 41.73 26.43
CA SER A 4 4.18 40.95 26.50
C SER A 4 4.04 39.52 27.03
N ARG A 5 2.83 39.07 27.45
CA ARG A 5 2.67 37.73 28.07
C ARG A 5 2.14 36.61 27.16
N LEU A 6 1.69 36.94 25.95
CA LEU A 6 1.13 35.94 25.00
C LEU A 6 2.18 35.28 24.08
N ILE A 7 3.34 35.91 23.90
CA ILE A 7 4.41 35.38 23.00
C ILE A 7 5.24 34.30 23.70
N SER A 8 5.37 34.34 25.04
CA SER A 8 6.17 33.37 25.79
C SER A 8 5.54 31.97 25.92
N ILE A 9 4.22 31.84 25.75
CA ILE A 9 3.52 30.55 25.85
C ILE A 9 3.63 29.74 24.55
N ALA A 10 3.67 30.39 23.40
CA ALA A 10 3.78 29.72 22.10
C ALA A 10 5.17 29.12 21.84
N VAL A 11 6.24 29.75 22.37
CA VAL A 11 7.62 29.24 22.23
C VAL A 11 7.90 28.02 23.11
N ALA A 12 7.26 27.93 24.28
CA ALA A 12 7.44 26.80 25.19
C ALA A 12 6.80 25.49 24.72
N LEU A 13 5.81 25.55 23.79
CA LEU A 13 5.14 24.37 23.24
C LEU A 13 5.86 23.76 22.01
N LEU A 14 6.75 24.52 21.35
CA LEU A 14 7.49 24.01 20.16
C LEU A 14 8.82 23.32 20.53
N LEU A 15 9.42 23.67 21.66
CA LEU A 15 10.68 23.05 22.10
C LEU A 15 10.59 21.56 22.46
N PRO A 16 9.51 21.02 23.07
CA PRO A 16 9.47 19.60 23.40
C PRO A 16 9.32 18.68 22.17
N LEU A 17 8.70 19.10 21.07
CA LEU A 17 8.55 18.26 19.90
C LEU A 17 9.87 17.96 19.16
N ALA A 18 10.72 18.97 19.00
CA ALA A 18 12.05 18.81 18.38
C ALA A 18 12.97 17.95 19.25
N ALA A 19 12.96 18.17 20.60
CA ALA A 19 13.74 17.38 21.54
C ALA A 19 13.25 15.92 21.64
N ILE A 20 11.96 15.67 21.42
CA ILE A 20 11.36 14.32 21.37
C ILE A 20 11.85 13.58 20.11
N ALA A 21 11.83 14.22 18.95
CA ALA A 21 12.29 13.63 17.70
C ALA A 21 13.78 13.25 17.74
N ASP A 22 14.66 14.14 18.25
CA ASP A 22 16.09 13.88 18.40
C ASP A 22 16.40 12.70 19.33
N SER A 23 15.62 12.53 20.38
CA SER A 23 15.77 11.44 21.32
C SER A 23 15.43 10.06 20.71
N TYR A 24 14.38 9.94 19.88
CA TYR A 24 14.07 8.70 19.17
C TYR A 24 15.10 8.40 18.10
N THR A 25 15.55 9.39 17.35
CA THR A 25 16.61 9.23 16.35
C THR A 25 17.88 8.64 16.97
N SER A 26 18.27 9.11 18.15
CA SER A 26 19.44 8.58 18.86
C SER A 26 19.25 7.12 19.28
N LEU A 27 18.07 6.77 19.84
CA LEU A 27 17.76 5.39 20.25
C LEU A 27 17.73 4.45 19.04
N TRP A 28 17.12 4.85 17.94
CA TRP A 28 17.11 4.05 16.71
C TRP A 28 18.51 3.87 16.11
N LYS A 29 19.37 4.88 16.14
CA LYS A 29 20.78 4.73 15.74
C LYS A 29 21.53 3.71 16.60
N GLN A 30 21.32 3.72 17.91
CA GLN A 30 21.91 2.72 18.81
C GLN A 30 21.38 1.32 18.54
N TYR A 31 20.06 1.18 18.27
CA TYR A 31 19.44 -0.06 17.82
C TYR A 31 20.08 -0.60 16.55
N ASP A 32 20.24 0.23 15.51
CA ASP A 32 20.85 -0.17 14.24
C ASP A 32 22.32 -0.63 14.44
N VAL A 33 23.05 0.00 15.32
CA VAL A 33 24.42 -0.42 15.69
C VAL A 33 24.42 -1.77 16.42
N ALA A 34 23.48 -1.97 17.36
CA ALA A 34 23.36 -3.22 18.09
C ALA A 34 22.98 -4.41 17.19
N VAL A 35 22.06 -4.19 16.24
CA VAL A 35 21.69 -5.19 15.22
C VAL A 35 22.90 -5.57 14.36
N ARG A 36 23.64 -4.58 13.83
CA ARG A 36 24.83 -4.86 13.00
C ARG A 36 25.96 -5.59 13.74
N LYS A 37 26.00 -5.45 15.08
CA LYS A 37 27.00 -6.12 15.92
C LYS A 37 26.52 -7.46 16.49
N ASP A 38 25.33 -7.88 16.12
CA ASP A 38 24.69 -9.10 16.64
C ASP A 38 24.65 -9.16 18.18
N HIS A 39 24.14 -8.08 18.79
CA HIS A 39 23.99 -7.96 20.24
C HIS A 39 22.52 -8.08 20.67
N PRO A 40 21.93 -9.30 20.71
CA PRO A 40 20.49 -9.49 20.86
C PRO A 40 19.91 -8.90 22.16
N GLN A 41 20.59 -9.05 23.29
CA GLN A 41 20.12 -8.46 24.56
C GLN A 41 20.05 -6.93 24.50
N THR A 42 21.03 -6.30 23.84
CA THR A 42 21.05 -4.84 23.67
C THR A 42 19.93 -4.39 22.74
N VAL A 43 19.68 -5.13 21.65
CA VAL A 43 18.57 -4.87 20.72
C VAL A 43 17.23 -4.87 21.44
N LEU A 44 16.92 -5.94 22.19
CA LEU A 44 15.65 -6.07 22.93
C LEU A 44 15.51 -5.00 24.00
N ARG A 45 16.59 -4.68 24.73
CA ARG A 45 16.60 -3.61 25.74
C ARG A 45 16.30 -2.23 25.12
N LEU A 46 16.91 -1.91 23.98
CA LEU A 46 16.68 -0.65 23.27
C LEU A 46 15.25 -0.55 22.74
N LEU A 47 14.70 -1.63 22.20
CA LEU A 47 13.30 -1.68 21.76
C LEU A 47 12.33 -1.48 22.92
N SER A 48 12.61 -2.08 24.10
CA SER A 48 11.83 -1.82 25.31
C SER A 48 11.91 -0.35 25.73
N GLN A 49 13.10 0.23 25.75
CA GLN A 49 13.28 1.66 26.09
C GLN A 49 12.51 2.59 25.17
N ILE A 50 12.53 2.30 23.85
CA ILE A 50 11.77 3.07 22.87
C ILE A 50 10.27 2.92 23.13
N ALA A 51 9.79 1.69 23.36
CA ALA A 51 8.37 1.42 23.61
C ALA A 51 7.88 2.11 24.89
N ASP A 52 8.62 2.00 26.01
CA ASP A 52 8.28 2.62 27.29
C ASP A 52 8.24 4.15 27.20
N LYS A 53 9.20 4.73 26.47
CA LYS A 53 9.22 6.17 26.22
C LYS A 53 8.01 6.57 25.38
N ALA A 54 7.76 5.87 24.27
CA ALA A 54 6.68 6.15 23.35
C ALA A 54 5.29 6.00 24.00
N GLN A 55 5.14 5.03 24.88
CA GLN A 55 3.92 4.85 25.68
C GLN A 55 3.63 6.06 26.56
N ARG A 56 4.64 6.55 27.29
CA ARG A 56 4.49 7.74 28.15
C ARG A 56 4.18 9.01 27.36
N GLU A 57 4.76 9.15 26.18
CA GLU A 57 4.63 10.33 25.31
C GLU A 57 3.44 10.23 24.33
N ARG A 58 2.74 9.09 24.30
CA ARG A 58 1.67 8.77 23.36
C ARG A 58 2.13 8.89 21.89
N ALA A 59 3.42 8.58 21.65
CA ALA A 59 4.02 8.57 20.33
C ALA A 59 3.72 7.22 19.64
N TYR A 60 2.47 7.02 19.21
CA TYR A 60 1.97 5.70 18.77
C TYR A 60 2.76 5.09 17.62
N GLY A 61 3.25 5.89 16.67
CA GLY A 61 4.09 5.37 15.59
C GLY A 61 5.41 4.78 16.08
N GLN A 62 6.05 5.42 17.06
CA GLN A 62 7.28 4.91 17.69
C GLN A 62 7.00 3.64 18.50
N LEU A 63 5.89 3.67 19.27
CA LEU A 63 5.45 2.54 20.10
C LEU A 63 5.21 1.29 19.23
N LEU A 64 4.37 1.41 18.21
CA LEU A 64 4.03 0.32 17.29
C LEU A 64 5.26 -0.24 16.58
N LYS A 65 6.14 0.66 16.07
CA LYS A 65 7.38 0.23 15.41
C LYS A 65 8.28 -0.56 16.36
N ALA A 66 8.45 -0.09 17.61
CA ALA A 66 9.29 -0.78 18.58
C ALA A 66 8.70 -2.14 18.99
N GLN A 67 7.39 -2.21 19.19
CA GLN A 67 6.70 -3.45 19.57
C GLN A 67 6.74 -4.51 18.46
N VAL A 68 6.45 -4.14 17.21
CA VAL A 68 6.50 -5.07 16.08
C VAL A 68 7.93 -5.52 15.82
N LYS A 69 8.91 -4.60 15.83
CA LYS A 69 10.32 -4.99 15.69
C LYS A 69 10.81 -5.89 16.83
N SER A 70 10.33 -5.69 18.07
CA SER A 70 10.65 -6.59 19.18
C SER A 70 10.05 -8.00 18.96
N ALA A 71 8.84 -8.06 18.43
CA ALA A 71 8.17 -9.31 18.11
C ALA A 71 8.92 -10.08 17.01
N ASP A 72 9.22 -9.40 15.90
CA ASP A 72 9.97 -9.97 14.78
C ASP A 72 11.32 -10.51 15.26
N TYR A 73 12.09 -9.70 16.00
CA TYR A 73 13.41 -10.07 16.48
C TYR A 73 13.38 -11.25 17.46
N GLN A 74 12.36 -11.32 18.35
CA GLN A 74 12.19 -12.49 19.24
C GLN A 74 11.91 -13.77 18.46
N CYS A 75 11.10 -13.70 17.39
CA CYS A 75 10.82 -14.84 16.54
C CYS A 75 12.05 -15.25 15.71
N GLU A 76 12.91 -14.31 15.31
CA GLU A 76 14.20 -14.60 14.65
C GLU A 76 15.17 -15.34 15.58
N LEU A 77 15.20 -14.97 16.88
CA LEU A 77 16.04 -15.63 17.87
C LEU A 77 15.56 -17.02 18.26
N SER A 78 14.25 -17.23 18.31
CA SER A 78 13.64 -18.54 18.64
C SER A 78 12.24 -18.66 18.05
N ALA A 79 12.00 -19.72 17.29
CA ALA A 79 10.68 -20.05 16.77
C ALA A 79 9.62 -20.21 17.86
N ASP A 80 10.02 -20.70 19.06
CA ASP A 80 9.12 -20.86 20.22
C ASP A 80 8.60 -19.54 20.75
N SER A 81 9.20 -18.41 20.34
CA SER A 81 8.74 -17.07 20.75
C SER A 81 7.44 -16.65 20.04
N LEU A 82 7.03 -17.32 18.97
CA LEU A 82 5.88 -16.90 18.16
C LEU A 82 4.58 -16.87 18.98
N GLN A 83 4.28 -17.95 19.72
CA GLN A 83 3.05 -18.00 20.52
C GLN A 83 3.02 -16.94 21.65
N PRO A 84 4.07 -16.77 22.48
CA PRO A 84 4.13 -15.68 23.44
C PRO A 84 3.99 -14.27 22.81
N VAL A 85 4.57 -14.06 21.65
CA VAL A 85 4.46 -12.80 20.90
C VAL A 85 3.01 -12.54 20.48
N VAL A 86 2.34 -13.54 19.92
CA VAL A 86 0.93 -13.44 19.52
C VAL A 86 0.03 -13.12 20.71
N GLU A 87 0.21 -13.81 21.85
CA GLU A 87 -0.59 -13.55 23.05
C GLU A 87 -0.37 -12.11 23.57
N ARG A 88 0.86 -11.63 23.58
CA ARG A 88 1.15 -10.24 23.95
C ARG A 88 0.48 -9.23 23.00
N MET A 89 0.51 -9.47 21.70
CA MET A 89 -0.18 -8.61 20.71
C MET A 89 -1.70 -8.62 20.89
N LYS A 90 -2.30 -9.75 21.25
CA LYS A 90 -3.72 -9.84 21.61
C LYS A 90 -4.07 -8.98 22.84
N LEU A 91 -3.19 -8.99 23.85
CA LEU A 91 -3.39 -8.15 25.05
C LEU A 91 -3.34 -6.65 24.68
N MET A 92 -2.43 -6.24 23.81
CA MET A 92 -2.35 -4.85 23.32
C MET A 92 -3.59 -4.46 22.52
N GLU A 93 -4.06 -5.33 21.63
CA GLU A 93 -5.31 -5.16 20.90
C GLU A 93 -6.48 -4.98 21.88
N GLN A 94 -6.61 -5.86 22.85
CA GLN A 94 -7.70 -5.79 23.85
C GLN A 94 -7.64 -4.51 24.68
N GLN A 95 -6.45 -4.03 25.04
CA GLN A 95 -6.27 -2.74 25.74
C GLN A 95 -6.73 -1.57 24.88
N ALA A 96 -6.40 -1.55 23.57
CA ALA A 96 -6.87 -0.53 22.65
C ALA A 96 -8.39 -0.56 22.50
N VAL A 97 -8.99 -1.74 22.37
CA VAL A 97 -10.46 -1.91 22.33
C VAL A 97 -11.11 -1.39 23.63
N ASN A 98 -10.59 -1.78 24.78
CA ASN A 98 -11.15 -1.39 26.10
C ASN A 98 -11.02 0.13 26.35
N SER A 99 -10.00 0.77 25.80
CA SER A 99 -9.82 2.23 25.89
C SER A 99 -10.67 3.02 24.88
N GLY A 100 -11.34 2.33 23.94
CA GLY A 100 -12.11 2.96 22.87
C GLY A 100 -11.25 3.57 21.76
N ASP A 101 -9.94 3.27 21.72
CA ASP A 101 -9.06 3.71 20.64
C ASP A 101 -9.23 2.79 19.43
N ASN A 102 -10.28 3.07 18.62
CA ASN A 102 -10.64 2.26 17.48
C ASN A 102 -9.56 2.20 16.39
N VAL A 103 -8.75 3.26 16.25
CA VAL A 103 -7.69 3.29 15.24
C VAL A 103 -6.52 2.43 15.68
N LEU A 104 -6.08 2.56 16.92
CA LEU A 104 -5.01 1.73 17.47
C LEU A 104 -5.41 0.25 17.51
N ALA A 105 -6.67 -0.05 17.90
CA ALA A 105 -7.22 -1.40 17.85
C ALA A 105 -7.17 -1.98 16.43
N ALA A 106 -7.60 -1.21 15.42
CA ALA A 106 -7.56 -1.63 14.02
C ALA A 106 -6.13 -1.91 13.53
N ILE A 107 -5.14 -1.11 13.97
CA ILE A 107 -3.74 -1.35 13.63
C ILE A 107 -3.27 -2.69 14.21
N TYR A 108 -3.50 -2.95 15.52
CA TYR A 108 -3.12 -4.25 16.11
C TYR A 108 -3.85 -5.42 15.47
N GLN A 109 -5.13 -5.27 15.14
CA GLN A 109 -5.90 -6.29 14.43
C GLN A 109 -5.33 -6.55 13.03
N SER A 110 -4.93 -5.51 12.30
CA SER A 110 -4.27 -5.65 10.99
C SER A 110 -2.91 -6.35 11.11
N VAL A 111 -2.13 -6.03 12.15
CA VAL A 111 -0.85 -6.70 12.44
C VAL A 111 -1.09 -8.18 12.77
N LEU A 112 -2.01 -8.49 13.68
CA LEU A 112 -2.39 -9.87 14.02
C LEU A 112 -2.88 -10.64 12.80
N GLY A 113 -3.73 -10.03 11.96
CA GLY A 113 -4.17 -10.63 10.69
C GLY A 113 -3.00 -11.06 9.81
N SER A 114 -1.96 -10.21 9.74
CA SER A 114 -0.74 -10.50 8.99
C SER A 114 0.11 -11.59 9.64
N VAL A 115 0.29 -11.53 10.97
CA VAL A 115 1.06 -12.55 11.73
C VAL A 115 0.45 -13.94 11.52
N TYR A 116 -0.86 -14.08 11.69
CA TYR A 116 -1.54 -15.36 11.45
C TYR A 116 -1.43 -15.82 10.00
N THR A 117 -1.61 -14.92 9.04
CA THR A 117 -1.53 -15.29 7.61
C THR A 117 -0.14 -15.74 7.20
N ASN A 118 0.89 -15.05 7.70
CA ASN A 118 2.29 -15.35 7.35
C ASN A 118 2.85 -16.59 8.07
N ASN A 119 2.30 -16.92 9.24
CA ASN A 119 2.74 -18.06 10.03
C ASN A 119 1.70 -19.21 10.04
N SER A 120 1.04 -19.44 8.91
CA SER A 120 -0.05 -20.40 8.79
C SER A 120 0.35 -21.86 9.00
N PHE A 121 1.63 -22.17 9.01
CA PHE A 121 2.19 -23.50 9.29
C PHE A 121 2.48 -23.73 10.79
N ALA A 122 2.58 -22.66 11.58
CA ALA A 122 2.98 -22.71 12.99
C ALA A 122 1.86 -22.32 13.97
N LEU A 123 0.72 -21.83 13.47
CA LEU A 123 -0.41 -21.41 14.28
C LEU A 123 -1.68 -22.17 13.85
N ASP A 124 -2.43 -22.65 14.85
CA ASP A 124 -3.69 -23.35 14.61
C ASP A 124 -4.75 -22.40 14.02
N ASP A 125 -5.56 -22.92 13.11
CA ASP A 125 -6.62 -22.16 12.42
C ASP A 125 -6.18 -20.82 11.84
N ALA A 126 -4.90 -20.67 11.54
CA ALA A 126 -4.25 -19.39 11.22
C ALA A 126 -4.94 -18.64 10.07
N LYS A 127 -5.34 -19.32 9.00
CA LYS A 127 -6.01 -18.68 7.87
C LYS A 127 -7.37 -18.09 8.24
N ALA A 128 -8.16 -18.82 9.03
CA ALA A 128 -9.47 -18.38 9.49
C ALA A 128 -9.32 -17.22 10.49
N THR A 129 -8.43 -17.36 11.45
CA THR A 129 -8.12 -16.37 12.47
C THR A 129 -7.56 -15.09 11.86
N GLY A 130 -6.61 -15.19 10.94
CA GLY A 130 -6.04 -14.04 10.22
C GLY A 130 -7.11 -13.26 9.46
N LYS A 131 -8.02 -13.97 8.75
CA LYS A 131 -9.15 -13.36 8.06
C LYS A 131 -10.12 -12.66 9.03
N GLN A 132 -10.36 -13.24 10.21
CA GLN A 132 -11.21 -12.61 11.23
C GLN A 132 -10.59 -11.31 11.76
N TYR A 133 -9.27 -11.29 12.02
CA TYR A 133 -8.58 -10.09 12.45
C TYR A 133 -8.61 -9.00 11.39
N PHE A 134 -8.38 -9.31 10.12
CA PHE A 134 -8.54 -8.35 9.04
C PHE A 134 -9.98 -7.81 8.95
N LYS A 135 -11.00 -8.66 9.13
CA LYS A 135 -12.38 -8.19 9.17
C LYS A 135 -12.63 -7.26 10.36
N LYS A 136 -12.12 -7.60 11.56
CA LYS A 136 -12.23 -6.74 12.75
C LYS A 136 -11.56 -5.39 12.53
N SER A 137 -10.40 -5.32 11.88
CA SER A 137 -9.68 -4.07 11.64
C SER A 137 -10.48 -3.06 10.81
N MET A 138 -11.49 -3.52 10.08
CA MET A 138 -12.37 -2.69 9.26
C MET A 138 -13.72 -2.35 9.93
N SER A 139 -13.89 -2.62 11.23
CA SER A 139 -15.17 -2.44 11.92
C SER A 139 -15.53 -0.97 12.16
N HIS A 140 -14.57 -0.05 12.11
CA HIS A 140 -14.77 1.38 12.41
C HIS A 140 -14.21 2.28 11.28
N PRO A 141 -14.75 2.20 10.04
CA PRO A 141 -14.22 2.94 8.90
C PRO A 141 -14.26 4.47 9.11
N ASP A 142 -15.26 4.99 9.82
CA ASP A 142 -15.37 6.42 10.14
C ASP A 142 -14.20 6.90 11.03
N ALA A 143 -13.78 6.11 12.00
CA ALA A 143 -12.65 6.45 12.87
C ALA A 143 -11.34 6.42 12.06
N LEU A 144 -11.16 5.42 11.22
CA LEU A 144 -10.00 5.27 10.36
C LEU A 144 -9.87 6.40 9.35
N ALA A 145 -10.98 6.81 8.73
CA ALA A 145 -10.98 7.89 7.73
C ALA A 145 -10.79 9.30 8.31
N LYS A 146 -10.92 9.46 9.64
CA LYS A 146 -10.63 10.72 10.36
C LYS A 146 -9.21 10.78 10.91
N ALA A 147 -8.50 9.67 10.95
CA ALA A 147 -7.13 9.58 11.42
C ALA A 147 -6.15 9.68 10.25
N TYR A 148 -5.16 10.55 10.35
CA TYR A 148 -4.11 10.68 9.34
C TYR A 148 -2.99 9.67 9.59
N ALA A 149 -2.46 9.09 8.50
CA ALA A 149 -1.37 8.13 8.54
C ALA A 149 -0.10 8.71 9.20
N THR A 150 0.16 10.01 9.00
CA THR A 150 1.29 10.74 9.61
C THR A 150 1.30 10.69 11.15
N GLY A 151 0.12 10.54 11.79
CA GLY A 151 0.01 10.36 13.25
C GLY A 151 0.63 9.05 13.75
N TYR A 152 0.89 8.11 12.85
CA TYR A 152 1.43 6.78 13.15
C TYR A 152 2.83 6.54 12.57
N GLU A 153 3.48 7.60 12.08
CA GLU A 153 4.88 7.53 11.70
C GLU A 153 5.80 7.31 12.92
N PRO A 154 6.88 6.55 12.77
CA PRO A 154 7.42 5.91 11.57
C PRO A 154 6.98 4.45 11.41
N PHE A 155 5.90 4.00 12.02
CA PHE A 155 5.35 2.66 11.83
C PHE A 155 4.56 2.55 10.53
N VAL A 156 3.71 3.52 10.29
CA VAL A 156 3.03 3.72 9.01
C VAL A 156 3.87 4.69 8.17
N VAL A 157 4.08 4.36 6.91
CA VAL A 157 4.75 5.24 5.95
C VAL A 157 3.78 5.47 4.80
N ASP A 158 3.52 6.73 4.50
CA ASP A 158 2.65 7.12 3.41
C ASP A 158 3.21 6.65 2.07
N GLY A 159 2.35 6.02 1.27
CA GLY A 159 2.65 5.71 -0.12
C GLY A 159 2.50 6.95 -1.02
N VAL A 160 3.10 6.90 -2.21
CA VAL A 160 2.99 7.97 -3.21
C VAL A 160 1.53 8.29 -3.56
N ASP A 161 0.66 7.28 -3.48
CA ASP A 161 -0.76 7.37 -3.83
C ASP A 161 -1.66 7.78 -2.65
N SER A 162 -1.12 7.91 -1.42
CA SER A 162 -1.88 8.21 -0.20
C SER A 162 -2.74 9.47 -0.33
N LYS A 163 -2.22 10.50 -1.01
CA LYS A 163 -2.94 11.76 -1.27
C LYS A 163 -4.29 11.59 -1.95
N TYR A 164 -4.44 10.57 -2.80
CA TYR A 164 -5.70 10.26 -3.49
C TYR A 164 -6.69 9.51 -2.60
N TYR A 165 -6.22 9.02 -1.47
CA TYR A 165 -6.98 8.40 -0.40
C TYR A 165 -6.97 9.28 0.87
N TYR A 166 -6.76 10.61 0.69
CA TYR A 166 -6.86 11.63 1.75
C TYR A 166 -5.89 11.45 2.91
N ASP A 167 -4.78 10.74 2.68
CA ASP A 167 -3.74 10.40 3.67
C ASP A 167 -4.30 9.79 4.96
N ASP A 168 -5.45 9.09 4.85
CA ASP A 168 -6.18 8.53 5.98
C ASP A 168 -5.75 7.09 6.32
N MET A 169 -6.05 6.67 7.54
CA MET A 169 -5.78 5.30 8.00
C MET A 169 -6.73 4.28 7.38
N LEU A 170 -7.89 4.69 6.86
CA LEU A 170 -8.85 3.78 6.25
C LEU A 170 -8.22 3.07 5.05
N HIS A 171 -7.55 3.81 4.16
CA HIS A 171 -6.93 3.20 3.01
C HIS A 171 -5.77 2.27 3.41
N ILE A 172 -4.94 2.65 4.39
CA ILE A 172 -3.82 1.83 4.88
C ILE A 172 -4.31 0.47 5.38
N ILE A 173 -5.32 0.48 6.25
CA ILE A 173 -5.88 -0.73 6.85
C ILE A 173 -6.66 -1.56 5.82
N ALA A 174 -7.48 -0.92 4.98
CA ALA A 174 -8.28 -1.60 3.97
C ALA A 174 -7.43 -2.28 2.89
N MET A 175 -6.36 -1.63 2.40
CA MET A 175 -5.43 -2.22 1.44
C MET A 175 -4.76 -3.47 2.00
N ARG A 176 -4.37 -3.44 3.27
CA ARG A 176 -3.76 -4.59 3.95
C ARG A 176 -4.76 -5.72 4.17
N ALA A 177 -5.99 -5.39 4.56
CA ALA A 177 -7.09 -6.34 4.72
C ALA A 177 -7.66 -6.84 3.38
N LYS A 178 -7.32 -6.18 2.26
CA LYS A 178 -7.93 -6.36 0.93
C LYS A 178 -9.45 -6.20 0.96
N ASP A 179 -9.94 -5.33 1.86
CA ASP A 179 -11.35 -4.97 2.00
C ASP A 179 -11.68 -3.70 1.22
N TYR A 180 -11.54 -3.80 -0.09
CA TYR A 180 -11.85 -2.71 -1.00
C TYR A 180 -13.33 -2.32 -1.00
N ARG A 181 -14.23 -3.22 -0.59
CA ARG A 181 -15.67 -2.95 -0.56
C ARG A 181 -16.00 -1.92 0.52
N THR A 182 -15.60 -2.17 1.76
CA THR A 182 -15.84 -1.24 2.87
C THR A 182 -15.20 0.12 2.59
N MET A 183 -13.99 0.15 2.03
CA MET A 183 -13.29 1.38 1.66
C MET A 183 -14.03 2.15 0.56
N HIS A 184 -14.47 1.47 -0.50
CA HIS A 184 -15.24 2.06 -1.59
C HIS A 184 -16.55 2.66 -1.07
N ASP A 185 -17.33 1.88 -0.33
CA ASP A 185 -18.64 2.29 0.15
C ASP A 185 -18.55 3.51 1.07
N TYR A 186 -17.48 3.57 1.89
CA TYR A 186 -17.21 4.75 2.69
C TYR A 186 -16.93 5.98 1.82
N TYR A 187 -15.97 5.91 0.90
CA TYR A 187 -15.59 7.06 0.08
C TYR A 187 -16.75 7.52 -0.83
N ALA A 188 -17.49 6.60 -1.42
CA ALA A 188 -18.63 6.92 -2.27
C ALA A 188 -19.73 7.64 -1.49
N SER A 189 -20.08 7.14 -0.30
CA SER A 189 -21.13 7.75 0.54
C SER A 189 -20.75 9.11 1.13
N HIS A 190 -19.44 9.41 1.20
CA HIS A 190 -18.93 10.69 1.73
C HIS A 190 -18.47 11.67 0.64
N GLY A 191 -18.81 11.40 -0.63
CA GLY A 191 -18.47 12.28 -1.75
C GLY A 191 -16.96 12.37 -2.07
N LYS A 192 -16.17 11.44 -1.54
CA LYS A 192 -14.72 11.32 -1.77
C LYS A 192 -14.47 10.58 -3.10
N ARG A 193 -14.77 11.24 -4.22
CA ARG A 193 -14.88 10.63 -5.55
C ARG A 193 -13.58 10.01 -6.06
N GLU A 194 -12.41 10.61 -5.79
CA GLU A 194 -11.11 10.07 -6.23
C GLU A 194 -10.79 8.72 -5.55
N GLY A 195 -10.93 8.67 -4.24
CA GLY A 195 -10.77 7.43 -3.47
C GLY A 195 -11.81 6.37 -3.87
N ALA A 196 -13.07 6.76 -4.10
CA ALA A 196 -14.11 5.86 -4.58
C ALA A 196 -13.77 5.25 -5.95
N LEU A 197 -13.32 6.07 -6.91
CA LEU A 197 -12.87 5.60 -8.24
C LEU A 197 -11.74 4.58 -8.13
N LEU A 198 -10.65 4.94 -7.43
CA LEU A 198 -9.47 4.08 -7.35
C LEU A 198 -9.79 2.76 -6.64
N THR A 199 -10.65 2.81 -5.62
CA THR A 199 -11.11 1.61 -4.91
C THR A 199 -12.05 0.75 -5.77
N ALA A 200 -12.94 1.38 -6.53
CA ALA A 200 -13.80 0.68 -7.50
C ALA A 200 -12.95 -0.03 -8.57
N LEU A 201 -11.86 0.59 -9.01
CA LEU A 201 -10.94 -0.05 -9.94
C LEU A 201 -10.31 -1.31 -9.33
N GLU A 202 -9.90 -1.28 -8.06
CA GLU A 202 -9.39 -2.49 -7.38
C GLU A 202 -10.45 -3.59 -7.25
N LEU A 203 -11.72 -3.24 -7.02
CA LEU A 203 -12.83 -4.21 -7.05
C LEU A 203 -13.02 -4.84 -8.42
N VAL A 204 -12.92 -4.04 -9.49
CA VAL A 204 -13.01 -4.51 -10.88
C VAL A 204 -11.82 -5.44 -11.18
N LYS A 205 -10.59 -5.06 -10.85
CA LYS A 205 -9.39 -5.90 -11.02
C LYS A 205 -9.53 -7.26 -10.30
N LYS A 206 -10.03 -7.24 -9.07
CA LYS A 206 -10.26 -8.46 -8.28
C LYS A 206 -11.33 -9.37 -8.86
N SER A 207 -12.28 -8.83 -9.62
CA SER A 207 -13.34 -9.60 -10.29
C SER A 207 -12.89 -10.28 -11.58
N ARG A 208 -11.71 -9.94 -12.11
CA ARG A 208 -11.16 -10.52 -13.33
C ARG A 208 -10.95 -12.03 -13.16
N LYS A 209 -11.49 -12.82 -14.08
CA LYS A 209 -11.30 -14.27 -14.08
C LYS A 209 -10.13 -14.66 -14.98
N VAL A 210 -9.40 -15.67 -14.55
CA VAL A 210 -8.41 -16.33 -15.42
C VAL A 210 -9.14 -16.91 -16.62
N GLY A 211 -8.74 -16.55 -17.85
CA GLY A 211 -9.39 -16.98 -19.10
C GLY A 211 -10.32 -15.93 -19.73
N ASP A 212 -10.56 -14.79 -19.08
CA ASP A 212 -11.23 -13.64 -19.71
C ASP A 212 -10.31 -12.92 -20.75
N GLU A 213 -9.15 -13.51 -21.00
CA GLU A 213 -8.11 -12.95 -21.87
C GLU A 213 -8.44 -13.26 -23.33
N GLY A 214 -8.32 -12.27 -24.21
CA GLY A 214 -8.33 -12.46 -25.66
C GLY A 214 -9.46 -11.82 -26.45
N ARG A 215 -10.54 -11.30 -25.82
CA ARG A 215 -11.63 -10.62 -26.56
C ARG A 215 -12.15 -9.38 -25.83
N VAL A 216 -11.82 -8.20 -26.37
CA VAL A 216 -12.28 -6.91 -25.83
C VAL A 216 -13.77 -6.69 -26.06
N LYS A 217 -14.26 -7.00 -27.27
CA LYS A 217 -15.63 -6.63 -27.70
C LYS A 217 -16.78 -7.27 -26.94
N LYS A 218 -16.51 -8.33 -26.14
CA LYS A 218 -17.52 -9.03 -25.33
C LYS A 218 -17.12 -9.21 -23.88
N SER A 219 -16.05 -8.57 -23.43
CA SER A 219 -15.51 -8.74 -22.08
C SER A 219 -16.33 -7.97 -21.07
N LYS A 220 -16.85 -8.67 -20.05
CA LYS A 220 -17.49 -8.05 -18.87
C LYS A 220 -16.52 -7.15 -18.10
N TYR A 221 -15.24 -7.51 -18.11
CA TYR A 221 -14.18 -6.72 -17.49
C TYR A 221 -14.06 -5.33 -18.13
N ILE A 222 -13.99 -5.29 -19.47
CA ILE A 222 -13.98 -4.02 -20.23
C ILE A 222 -15.27 -3.22 -19.98
N MET A 223 -16.43 -3.86 -19.97
CA MET A 223 -17.69 -3.17 -19.66
C MET A 223 -17.68 -2.53 -18.27
N SER A 224 -17.07 -3.19 -17.28
CA SER A 224 -16.90 -2.63 -15.93
C SER A 224 -15.96 -1.43 -15.93
N LEU A 225 -14.81 -1.50 -16.63
CA LEU A 225 -13.90 -0.36 -16.79
C LEU A 225 -14.57 0.81 -17.51
N ASP A 226 -15.34 0.54 -18.57
CA ASP A 226 -16.10 1.56 -19.31
C ASP A 226 -17.21 2.20 -18.44
N SER A 227 -17.77 1.46 -17.47
CA SER A 227 -18.68 2.02 -16.47
C SER A 227 -17.98 3.01 -15.55
N LEU A 228 -16.77 2.68 -15.07
CA LEU A 228 -15.97 3.61 -14.27
C LEU A 228 -15.63 4.88 -15.05
N VAL A 229 -15.30 4.75 -16.33
CA VAL A 229 -15.05 5.91 -17.21
C VAL A 229 -16.29 6.79 -17.38
N ARG A 230 -17.49 6.21 -17.46
CA ARG A 230 -18.73 6.98 -17.55
C ARG A 230 -19.02 7.74 -16.26
N GLU A 231 -18.76 7.13 -15.11
CA GLU A 231 -19.07 7.71 -13.81
C GLU A 231 -18.04 8.72 -13.32
N TYR A 232 -16.76 8.46 -13.57
CA TYR A 232 -15.63 9.21 -13.01
C TYR A 232 -14.71 9.85 -14.07
N GLY A 233 -15.13 9.88 -15.32
CA GLY A 233 -14.27 10.32 -16.42
C GLY A 233 -13.91 11.81 -16.40
N ASP A 234 -14.52 12.61 -15.56
CA ASP A 234 -14.17 13.99 -15.25
C ASP A 234 -12.97 14.10 -14.30
N LEU A 235 -12.63 13.03 -13.57
CA LEU A 235 -11.52 13.02 -12.61
C LEU A 235 -10.20 12.63 -13.30
N LEU A 236 -9.13 13.32 -12.91
CA LEU A 236 -7.79 13.04 -13.42
C LEU A 236 -7.29 11.62 -13.09
N PRO A 237 -7.52 11.04 -11.88
CA PRO A 237 -7.17 9.66 -11.56
C PRO A 237 -7.87 8.59 -12.41
N CYS A 238 -8.87 8.95 -13.23
CA CYS A 238 -9.46 8.03 -14.23
C CYS A 238 -8.43 7.59 -15.28
N GLY A 239 -7.27 8.24 -15.35
CA GLY A 239 -6.09 7.78 -16.07
C GLY A 239 -5.64 6.37 -15.67
N GLU A 240 -5.83 5.95 -14.40
CA GLU A 240 -5.56 4.56 -13.97
C GLU A 240 -6.49 3.56 -14.63
N VAL A 241 -7.77 3.90 -14.78
CA VAL A 241 -8.74 3.06 -15.49
C VAL A 241 -8.35 2.95 -16.96
N ALA A 242 -7.87 4.05 -17.57
CA ALA A 242 -7.42 4.04 -18.95
C ALA A 242 -6.16 3.18 -19.16
N ILE A 243 -5.23 3.21 -18.23
CA ILE A 243 -4.03 2.36 -18.24
C ILE A 243 -4.43 0.88 -18.15
N GLU A 244 -5.30 0.54 -17.19
CA GLU A 244 -5.77 -0.84 -17.00
C GLU A 244 -6.53 -1.37 -18.22
N ARG A 245 -7.39 -0.54 -18.81
CA ARG A 245 -8.12 -0.89 -20.02
C ARG A 245 -7.18 -1.14 -21.21
N TYR A 246 -6.16 -0.29 -21.37
CA TYR A 246 -5.14 -0.50 -22.40
C TYR A 246 -4.33 -1.77 -22.15
N ALA A 247 -3.94 -2.04 -20.91
CA ALA A 247 -3.21 -3.25 -20.56
C ALA A 247 -3.99 -4.52 -20.95
N TYR A 248 -5.31 -4.51 -20.79
CA TYR A 248 -6.16 -5.59 -21.29
C TYR A 248 -6.21 -5.65 -22.83
N MET A 249 -6.42 -4.48 -23.49
CA MET A 249 -6.46 -4.39 -24.96
C MET A 249 -5.15 -4.82 -25.63
N SER A 250 -4.01 -4.54 -24.99
CA SER A 250 -2.68 -4.84 -25.57
C SER A 250 -2.45 -6.33 -25.80
N ASN A 251 -3.08 -7.18 -24.99
CA ASN A 251 -2.98 -8.64 -25.05
C ASN A 251 -4.16 -9.30 -25.79
N ALA A 252 -5.08 -8.50 -26.36
CA ALA A 252 -6.26 -9.03 -27.03
C ALA A 252 -6.02 -9.22 -28.53
N ASP A 253 -6.48 -10.37 -29.07
CA ASP A 253 -6.33 -10.73 -30.48
C ASP A 253 -7.37 -10.04 -31.38
N ASP A 254 -8.47 -9.55 -30.78
CA ASP A 254 -9.58 -8.92 -31.50
C ASP A 254 -9.46 -7.38 -31.59
N VAL A 255 -8.28 -6.82 -31.31
CA VAL A 255 -8.00 -5.38 -31.33
C VAL A 255 -6.80 -5.08 -32.22
N THR A 256 -7.03 -4.26 -33.27
CA THR A 256 -5.97 -3.86 -34.18
C THR A 256 -5.00 -2.83 -33.60
N ALA A 257 -3.85 -2.64 -34.24
CA ALA A 257 -2.88 -1.62 -33.86
C ALA A 257 -3.47 -0.20 -33.95
N GLU A 258 -4.31 0.06 -34.97
CA GLU A 258 -5.01 1.33 -35.15
C GLU A 258 -6.02 1.58 -34.01
N GLU A 259 -6.78 0.57 -33.60
CA GLU A 259 -7.72 0.68 -32.47
C GLU A 259 -6.96 0.94 -31.17
N LYS A 260 -5.81 0.25 -30.93
CA LYS A 260 -4.92 0.49 -29.78
C LYS A 260 -4.39 1.93 -29.79
N MET A 261 -3.91 2.41 -30.94
CA MET A 261 -3.41 3.77 -31.11
C MET A 261 -4.49 4.83 -30.87
N SER A 262 -5.66 4.63 -31.45
CA SER A 262 -6.81 5.54 -31.28
C SER A 262 -7.22 5.65 -29.81
N TYR A 263 -7.25 4.52 -29.09
CA TYR A 263 -7.54 4.52 -27.66
C TYR A 263 -6.47 5.25 -26.82
N ILE A 264 -5.18 5.02 -27.10
CA ILE A 264 -4.10 5.73 -26.43
C ILE A 264 -4.23 7.25 -26.63
N ASN A 265 -4.46 7.69 -27.88
CA ASN A 265 -4.61 9.11 -28.18
C ASN A 265 -5.78 9.74 -27.44
N TYR A 266 -6.93 9.06 -27.39
CA TYR A 266 -8.08 9.48 -26.58
C TYR A 266 -7.73 9.61 -25.11
N ALA A 267 -7.10 8.59 -24.51
CA ALA A 267 -6.75 8.56 -23.10
C ALA A 267 -5.73 9.65 -22.72
N LEU A 268 -4.71 9.86 -23.57
CA LEU A 268 -3.72 10.91 -23.40
C LEU A 268 -4.32 12.31 -23.54
N MET A 269 -5.25 12.51 -24.45
CA MET A 269 -5.97 13.78 -24.59
C MET A 269 -6.79 14.09 -23.33
N LYS A 270 -7.46 13.09 -22.77
CA LYS A 270 -8.41 13.29 -21.68
C LYS A 270 -7.75 13.32 -20.29
N TRP A 271 -6.79 12.43 -20.04
CA TRP A 271 -6.14 12.29 -18.74
C TRP A 271 -4.61 12.36 -18.81
N GLY A 272 -4.06 12.97 -19.82
CA GLY A 272 -2.61 13.03 -20.08
C GLY A 272 -1.79 13.67 -18.96
N ALA A 273 -2.41 14.52 -18.11
CA ALA A 273 -1.75 15.11 -16.94
C ALA A 273 -1.64 14.16 -15.73
N TRP A 274 -2.27 12.97 -15.78
CA TRP A 274 -2.13 11.97 -14.74
C TRP A 274 -0.68 11.46 -14.64
N GLU A 275 -0.17 11.28 -13.43
CA GLU A 275 1.25 11.00 -13.16
C GLU A 275 1.78 9.75 -13.91
N ARG A 276 0.96 8.71 -14.03
CA ARG A 276 1.36 7.43 -14.64
C ARG A 276 1.08 7.31 -16.14
N MET A 277 0.61 8.35 -16.79
CA MET A 277 0.31 8.31 -18.24
C MET A 277 1.54 8.15 -19.13
N ASN A 278 2.76 8.22 -18.60
CA ASN A 278 3.99 7.79 -19.28
C ASN A 278 3.91 6.33 -19.75
N ILE A 279 3.14 5.47 -19.10
CA ILE A 279 2.89 4.08 -19.53
C ILE A 279 2.26 4.08 -20.91
N LEU A 280 1.20 4.88 -21.14
CA LEU A 280 0.54 4.98 -22.44
C LEU A 280 1.39 5.72 -23.47
N ARG A 281 2.16 6.74 -23.07
CA ARG A 281 3.12 7.39 -24.00
C ARG A 281 4.19 6.43 -24.49
N ASN A 282 4.70 5.56 -23.63
CA ASN A 282 5.66 4.53 -24.01
C ASN A 282 5.02 3.47 -24.92
N ALA A 283 3.76 3.09 -24.66
CA ALA A 283 3.01 2.19 -25.54
C ALA A 283 2.76 2.82 -26.92
N GLN A 284 2.41 4.11 -26.98
CA GLN A 284 2.27 4.87 -28.21
C GLN A 284 3.54 4.82 -29.05
N ARG A 285 4.70 5.11 -28.43
CA ARG A 285 6.01 5.04 -29.13
C ARG A 285 6.29 3.66 -29.69
N LYS A 286 6.02 2.59 -28.89
CA LYS A 286 6.22 1.21 -29.35
C LYS A 286 5.39 0.86 -30.58
N LEU A 287 4.15 1.36 -30.68
CA LEU A 287 3.27 1.12 -31.80
C LEU A 287 3.69 1.92 -33.09
N THR A 288 4.43 3.03 -32.92
CA THR A 288 4.92 3.86 -34.02
C THR A 288 6.32 3.48 -34.50
N LEU A 289 7.09 2.76 -33.70
CA LEU A 289 8.43 2.31 -34.11
C LEU A 289 8.33 1.15 -35.09
N PRO A 290 9.11 1.19 -36.19
CA PRO A 290 9.22 0.03 -37.06
C PRO A 290 9.82 -1.15 -36.27
N SER A 291 9.16 -2.32 -36.35
CA SER A 291 9.69 -3.56 -35.81
C SER A 291 10.48 -4.29 -36.90
N PHE A 292 11.72 -4.62 -36.61
CA PHE A 292 12.56 -5.46 -37.47
C PHE A 292 12.73 -6.82 -36.81
N HIS A 293 12.53 -7.86 -37.61
CA HIS A 293 12.90 -9.20 -37.20
C HIS A 293 13.99 -9.70 -38.14
N ALA A 294 15.20 -9.86 -37.64
CA ALA A 294 16.30 -10.41 -38.43
C ALA A 294 16.56 -11.86 -37.98
N SER A 295 16.49 -12.81 -38.88
CA SER A 295 16.86 -14.20 -38.64
C SER A 295 18.02 -14.64 -39.53
N LEU A 296 18.97 -15.36 -38.91
CA LEU A 296 20.07 -16.00 -39.64
C LEU A 296 19.59 -17.40 -40.07
N GLY A 297 19.67 -17.68 -41.36
CA GLY A 297 19.36 -19.00 -41.90
C GLY A 297 20.43 -20.02 -41.43
N GLY A 298 20.00 -21.07 -40.69
CA GLY A 298 20.83 -22.17 -40.21
C GLY A 298 21.32 -22.05 -38.78
N GLU A 299 21.46 -23.19 -38.12
CA GLU A 299 21.77 -23.28 -36.68
C GLU A 299 23.26 -23.06 -36.32
N ILE A 300 24.19 -23.28 -37.26
CA ILE A 300 25.62 -23.22 -37.01
C ILE A 300 26.30 -22.17 -37.91
N ALA A 301 27.05 -21.25 -37.27
CA ALA A 301 27.90 -20.29 -37.98
C ALA A 301 29.26 -20.90 -38.24
N LEU A 302 29.58 -21.21 -39.52
CA LEU A 302 30.91 -21.59 -39.92
C LEU A 302 31.73 -20.38 -40.39
N PRO A 303 33.01 -20.23 -39.98
CA PRO A 303 33.85 -19.15 -40.46
C PRO A 303 33.97 -19.15 -41.99
N GLY A 304 33.85 -17.98 -42.63
CA GLY A 304 34.05 -17.82 -44.06
C GLY A 304 32.81 -18.15 -44.92
N VAL A 305 31.68 -18.54 -44.35
CA VAL A 305 30.46 -18.83 -45.12
C VAL A 305 29.53 -17.63 -45.13
N THR A 306 29.17 -17.15 -46.32
CA THR A 306 28.16 -16.08 -46.47
C THR A 306 26.76 -16.62 -46.12
N ARG A 307 26.01 -15.93 -45.24
CA ARG A 307 24.66 -16.30 -44.83
C ARG A 307 23.63 -15.29 -45.33
N LYS A 308 22.46 -15.84 -45.61
CA LYS A 308 21.29 -15.02 -45.94
C LYS A 308 20.67 -14.51 -44.61
N VAL A 309 20.62 -13.20 -44.49
CA VAL A 309 19.83 -12.54 -43.42
C VAL A 309 18.49 -12.17 -44.04
N THR A 310 17.42 -12.64 -43.41
CA THR A 310 16.06 -12.20 -43.79
C THR A 310 15.65 -11.15 -42.72
N VAL A 311 15.26 -9.97 -43.23
CA VAL A 311 14.82 -8.82 -42.41
C VAL A 311 13.31 -8.66 -42.59
#